data_65f00bdfb4573eb2ed008e0272809a86
#
_entry.id   65f00bdfb4573eb2ed008e0272809a86
#
_cell.length_a   1.000
_cell.length_b   1.000
_cell.length_c   1.000
_cell.angle_alpha   90.00
_cell.angle_beta   90.00
_cell.angle_gamma   90.00
#
_symmetry.space_group_name_H-M   'P 1'
#
loop_
_entity.id
_entity.type
_entity.pdbx_description
1 polymer ?
#
loop_
_entity_poly.entity_id
_entity_poly.type
_entity_poly.pdbx_seq_one_letter_code
_entity_poly.pdbx_strand_id
1 'polypeptide(L)'
;MRKITETHTGKIVTDTDLNLEYLYVGDYGKENNIKASFLGYDKRIDKVEHKPVDITDKLVVTVSSQKGCPMDCNFCDCPKLGFKGNATLPELITEIMSGVALSGIKHGQRLNVHYARMGEPTFNPNVITSAEFIAQMLMNDHSDVTFDTYHPVVSTMMPKANKNLKEFLHKWVEIGFAYGGEDGFGLQFSINTLDENDRNEMFRNRSLSLQEISDIIKELPMPKKRKYTLNFAVTSKSNLDVALMNKYFDKEKCIVKMTPIHETVEAVDEGYEIVHDFDVYEQFEQPLVNDGWDVIVFVPSKEEDEDRITCGNSLIALENTASK
;
A
#
# COMPACT_ATOMS: atom_id res chain seq x y z
N MET A 1 -3.52 17.83 18.70
CA MET A 1 -3.34 16.92 19.86
C MET A 1 -2.98 15.55 19.34
N ARG A 2 -1.96 14.93 19.92
CA ARG A 2 -1.51 13.59 19.51
C ARG A 2 -2.16 12.52 20.39
N LYS A 3 -2.78 11.50 19.76
CA LYS A 3 -3.43 10.36 20.43
C LYS A 3 -2.83 9.06 19.89
N ILE A 4 -2.65 8.09 20.76
CA ILE A 4 -2.21 6.73 20.41
C ILE A 4 -3.37 5.80 20.68
N THR A 5 -3.74 5.01 19.68
CA THR A 5 -4.79 3.99 19.75
C THR A 5 -4.14 2.62 19.62
N GLU A 6 -4.31 1.76 20.63
CA GLU A 6 -3.87 0.37 20.59
C GLU A 6 -4.77 -0.42 19.63
N THR A 7 -4.20 -1.37 18.90
CA THR A 7 -4.87 -2.31 18.01
C THR A 7 -4.44 -3.73 18.31
N HIS A 8 -5.08 -4.72 17.70
CA HIS A 8 -4.69 -6.14 17.89
C HIS A 8 -3.26 -6.42 17.41
N THR A 9 -2.77 -5.67 16.40
CA THR A 9 -1.51 -5.97 15.73
C THR A 9 -0.45 -4.87 15.86
N GLY A 10 -0.79 -3.73 16.48
CA GLY A 10 0.13 -2.59 16.60
C GLY A 10 -0.50 -1.36 17.21
N LYS A 11 -0.13 -0.18 16.72
CA LYS A 11 -0.65 1.11 17.21
C LYS A 11 -0.88 2.08 16.07
N ILE A 12 -1.98 2.84 16.18
CA ILE A 12 -2.26 3.99 15.32
C ILE A 12 -1.98 5.27 16.10
N VAL A 13 -1.32 6.21 15.48
CA VAL A 13 -1.08 7.55 16.01
C VAL A 13 -1.81 8.56 15.16
N THR A 14 -2.72 9.30 15.76
CA THR A 14 -3.40 10.44 15.14
C THR A 14 -2.86 11.75 15.71
N ASP A 15 -2.54 12.72 14.86
CA ASP A 15 -2.18 14.08 15.25
C ASP A 15 -3.16 15.07 14.61
N THR A 16 -4.14 15.51 15.41
CA THR A 16 -5.21 16.40 14.92
C THR A 16 -4.71 17.81 14.61
N ASP A 17 -3.62 18.26 15.24
CA ASP A 17 -3.06 19.58 14.98
C ASP A 17 -2.35 19.63 13.63
N LEU A 18 -1.67 18.52 13.27
CA LEU A 18 -1.00 18.37 11.98
C LEU A 18 -1.90 17.78 10.90
N ASN A 19 -3.04 17.20 11.25
CA ASN A 19 -3.89 16.38 10.38
C ASN A 19 -3.11 15.23 9.72
N LEU A 20 -2.29 14.55 10.50
CA LEU A 20 -1.48 13.42 10.10
C LEU A 20 -1.82 12.19 10.94
N GLU A 21 -1.74 11.04 10.30
CA GLU A 21 -1.99 9.74 10.91
C GLU A 21 -0.98 8.74 10.38
N TYR A 22 -0.38 7.98 11.29
CA TYR A 22 0.52 6.89 10.94
C TYR A 22 0.30 5.71 11.88
N LEU A 23 0.77 4.55 11.49
CA LEU A 23 0.66 3.35 12.30
C LEU A 23 1.89 2.47 12.12
N TYR A 24 2.11 1.61 13.10
CA TYR A 24 2.94 0.44 12.91
C TYR A 24 2.16 -0.84 13.22
N VAL A 25 2.48 -1.86 12.49
CA VAL A 25 1.96 -3.22 12.73
C VAL A 25 3.09 -4.23 12.60
N GLY A 26 3.00 -5.33 13.35
CA GLY A 26 3.72 -6.55 13.07
C GLY A 26 3.15 -7.21 11.80
N ASP A 27 3.86 -8.15 11.24
CA ASP A 27 3.35 -8.98 10.14
C ASP A 27 2.47 -10.10 10.71
N TYR A 28 1.26 -9.72 11.10
CA TYR A 28 0.33 -10.59 11.78
C TYR A 28 -0.14 -11.71 10.86
N GLY A 29 0.37 -12.92 11.12
CA GLY A 29 -0.09 -14.10 10.40
C GLY A 29 0.13 -14.10 8.90
N LYS A 30 1.25 -13.55 8.41
CA LYS A 30 1.57 -13.46 6.97
C LYS A 30 1.36 -14.77 6.22
N GLU A 31 1.77 -15.89 6.80
CA GLU A 31 1.58 -17.22 6.19
C GLU A 31 0.11 -17.60 6.04
N ASN A 32 -0.78 -16.94 6.80
CA ASN A 32 -2.21 -17.19 6.81
C ASN A 32 -3.00 -16.21 5.95
N ASN A 33 -2.45 -15.01 5.70
CA ASN A 33 -3.13 -13.92 4.99
C ASN A 33 -2.73 -13.83 3.53
N ILE A 34 -1.72 -14.59 3.10
CA ILE A 34 -1.16 -14.51 1.76
C ILE A 34 -1.21 -15.89 1.10
N LYS A 35 -1.76 -15.92 -0.12
CA LYS A 35 -1.58 -17.00 -1.08
C LYS A 35 -0.75 -16.48 -2.24
N ALA A 36 0.38 -17.11 -2.51
CA ALA A 36 1.29 -16.74 -3.58
C ALA A 36 2.16 -17.94 -3.95
N SER A 37 1.71 -18.77 -4.87
CA SER A 37 2.37 -20.04 -5.23
C SER A 37 3.83 -19.86 -5.64
N PHE A 38 4.17 -18.79 -6.37
CA PHE A 38 5.52 -18.47 -6.79
C PHE A 38 6.48 -18.12 -5.63
N LEU A 39 5.92 -17.79 -4.43
CA LEU A 39 6.67 -17.57 -3.20
C LEU A 39 6.60 -18.77 -2.23
N GLY A 40 5.96 -19.86 -2.62
CA GLY A 40 5.75 -21.03 -1.77
C GLY A 40 4.66 -20.88 -0.71
N TYR A 41 3.79 -19.89 -0.85
CA TYR A 41 2.63 -19.69 0.03
C TYR A 41 1.37 -20.30 -0.62
N ASP A 42 1.23 -21.61 -0.53
CA ASP A 42 0.11 -22.35 -1.16
C ASP A 42 -1.07 -22.62 -0.22
N LYS A 43 -0.93 -22.24 1.05
CA LYS A 43 -1.91 -22.59 2.09
C LYS A 43 -2.97 -21.50 2.21
N ARG A 44 -4.21 -21.95 2.37
CA ARG A 44 -5.36 -21.08 2.62
C ARG A 44 -5.48 -20.81 4.13
N ILE A 45 -5.91 -19.61 4.51
CA ILE A 45 -6.15 -19.18 5.89
C ILE A 45 -7.03 -20.14 6.66
N ASP A 46 -8.11 -20.61 6.04
CA ASP A 46 -9.10 -21.50 6.65
C ASP A 46 -8.57 -22.90 7.03
N LYS A 47 -7.33 -23.22 6.64
CA LYS A 47 -6.73 -24.55 6.82
C LYS A 47 -5.42 -24.55 7.62
N VAL A 48 -5.03 -23.40 8.15
CA VAL A 48 -3.74 -23.23 8.86
C VAL A 48 -3.97 -22.64 10.24
N GLU A 49 -3.36 -23.24 11.27
CA GLU A 49 -3.33 -22.66 12.60
C GLU A 49 -2.61 -21.30 12.55
N HIS A 50 -3.26 -20.27 13.11
CA HIS A 50 -2.73 -18.91 13.08
C HIS A 50 -1.45 -18.81 13.91
N LYS A 51 -0.36 -18.45 13.26
CA LYS A 51 0.94 -18.17 13.91
C LYS A 51 1.32 -16.72 13.62
N PRO A 52 1.28 -15.84 14.62
CA PRO A 52 1.77 -14.49 14.44
C PRO A 52 3.27 -14.54 14.12
N VAL A 53 3.69 -13.74 13.14
CA VAL A 53 5.10 -13.51 12.84
C VAL A 53 5.64 -12.51 13.85
N ASP A 54 6.87 -12.73 14.33
CA ASP A 54 7.48 -11.81 15.29
C ASP A 54 7.72 -10.44 14.64
N ILE A 55 7.39 -9.39 15.38
CA ILE A 55 7.58 -8.02 14.91
C ILE A 55 9.05 -7.69 14.60
N THR A 56 10.00 -8.43 15.18
CA THR A 56 11.43 -8.32 14.86
C THR A 56 11.79 -8.92 13.51
N ASP A 57 11.02 -9.89 13.01
CA ASP A 57 11.22 -10.44 11.67
C ASP A 57 10.78 -9.45 10.60
N LYS A 58 9.67 -8.74 10.85
CA LYS A 58 9.16 -7.73 9.95
C LYS A 58 8.32 -6.69 10.69
N LEU A 59 8.81 -5.46 10.70
CA LEU A 59 8.05 -4.28 11.14
C LEU A 59 7.49 -3.55 9.93
N VAL A 60 6.20 -3.25 9.95
CA VAL A 60 5.54 -2.40 8.94
C VAL A 60 5.16 -1.07 9.57
N VAL A 61 5.66 0.03 9.01
CA VAL A 61 5.24 1.39 9.35
C VAL A 61 4.49 1.97 8.15
N THR A 62 3.27 2.44 8.36
CA THR A 62 2.48 3.07 7.30
C THR A 62 2.26 4.53 7.65
N VAL A 63 2.64 5.43 6.73
CA VAL A 63 2.69 6.87 6.95
C VAL A 63 1.81 7.64 5.97
N SER A 64 1.42 8.84 6.37
CA SER A 64 0.63 9.76 5.56
C SER A 64 1.54 10.64 4.71
N SER A 65 1.44 10.52 3.39
CA SER A 65 2.18 11.39 2.46
C SER A 65 1.60 12.80 2.36
N GLN A 66 0.34 12.99 2.78
CA GLN A 66 -0.39 14.25 2.70
C GLN A 66 -1.33 14.40 3.91
N LYS A 67 -1.73 15.62 4.18
CA LYS A 67 -2.73 16.00 5.20
C LYS A 67 -4.12 15.95 4.55
N GLY A 68 -4.78 14.80 4.64
CA GLY A 68 -5.93 14.44 3.83
C GLY A 68 -5.52 13.97 2.43
N CYS A 69 -6.48 13.88 1.49
CA CYS A 69 -6.22 13.38 0.15
C CYS A 69 -7.00 14.17 -0.91
N PRO A 70 -6.37 14.59 -2.03
CA PRO A 70 -7.05 15.28 -3.12
C PRO A 70 -7.75 14.32 -4.10
N MET A 71 -7.62 12.98 -3.92
CA MET A 71 -7.99 12.03 -4.98
C MET A 71 -9.46 11.63 -4.98
N ASP A 72 -10.17 11.71 -3.86
CA ASP A 72 -11.62 11.51 -3.80
C ASP A 72 -12.10 10.13 -4.30
N CYS A 73 -11.33 9.08 -4.01
CA CYS A 73 -11.72 7.71 -4.37
C CYS A 73 -12.98 7.30 -3.58
N ASN A 74 -13.95 6.67 -4.27
CA ASN A 74 -15.26 6.37 -3.70
C ASN A 74 -15.29 5.16 -2.73
N PHE A 75 -14.13 4.62 -2.39
CA PHE A 75 -13.96 3.52 -1.43
C PHE A 75 -13.01 3.90 -0.27
N CYS A 76 -12.70 5.18 -0.09
CA CYS A 76 -11.66 5.63 0.85
C CYS A 76 -12.16 6.77 1.73
N ASP A 77 -11.94 6.68 3.06
CA ASP A 77 -12.35 7.71 4.02
C ASP A 77 -11.44 8.95 4.01
N CYS A 78 -10.20 8.84 3.52
CA CYS A 78 -9.21 9.92 3.58
C CYS A 78 -9.65 11.24 2.91
N PRO A 79 -10.39 11.23 1.78
CA PRO A 79 -10.91 12.45 1.16
C PRO A 79 -11.86 13.26 2.06
N LYS A 80 -12.57 12.64 3.00
CA LYS A 80 -13.48 13.30 3.94
C LYS A 80 -12.78 14.36 4.80
N LEU A 81 -11.48 14.20 5.03
CA LEU A 81 -10.65 15.18 5.75
C LEU A 81 -10.39 16.46 4.93
N GLY A 82 -10.63 16.43 3.63
CA GLY A 82 -10.18 17.44 2.68
C GLY A 82 -8.65 17.40 2.48
N PHE A 83 -8.17 18.17 1.51
CA PHE A 83 -6.74 18.27 1.25
C PHE A 83 -6.19 19.57 1.88
N LYS A 84 -5.21 19.46 2.76
CA LYS A 84 -4.58 20.57 3.49
C LYS A 84 -3.09 20.76 3.17
N GLY A 85 -2.57 19.99 2.21
CA GLY A 85 -1.18 20.08 1.75
C GLY A 85 -0.39 18.78 1.92
N ASN A 86 0.84 18.81 1.43
CA ASN A 86 1.79 17.71 1.56
C ASN A 86 2.37 17.64 2.97
N ALA A 87 2.66 16.46 3.45
CA ALA A 87 3.51 16.27 4.61
C ALA A 87 4.94 16.79 4.29
N THR A 88 5.51 17.53 5.21
CA THR A 88 6.89 18.03 5.08
C THR A 88 7.90 16.89 5.31
N LEU A 89 9.14 17.07 4.86
CA LEU A 89 10.20 16.09 5.10
C LEU A 89 10.40 15.77 6.60
N PRO A 90 10.47 16.74 7.51
CA PRO A 90 10.54 16.44 8.95
C PRO A 90 9.31 15.67 9.48
N GLU A 91 8.12 15.96 8.99
CA GLU A 91 6.89 15.24 9.37
C GLU A 91 6.97 13.77 8.95
N LEU A 92 7.33 13.47 7.69
CA LEU A 92 7.50 12.09 7.20
C LEU A 92 8.55 11.31 7.99
N ILE A 93 9.72 11.91 8.24
CA ILE A 93 10.77 11.29 9.06
C ILE A 93 10.25 11.03 10.48
N THR A 94 9.51 11.98 11.06
CA THR A 94 8.93 11.83 12.40
C THR A 94 7.91 10.70 12.46
N GLU A 95 7.03 10.57 11.47
CA GLU A 95 6.07 9.47 11.40
C GLU A 95 6.78 8.12 11.36
N ILE A 96 7.77 7.97 10.47
CA ILE A 96 8.53 6.72 10.30
C ILE A 96 9.26 6.37 11.61
N MET A 97 10.06 7.29 12.12
CA MET A 97 10.89 7.05 13.30
C MET A 97 10.07 6.88 14.57
N SER A 98 8.94 7.60 14.70
CA SER A 98 8.02 7.40 15.80
C SER A 98 7.32 6.03 15.75
N GLY A 99 6.94 5.57 14.55
CA GLY A 99 6.39 4.23 14.37
C GLY A 99 7.38 3.16 14.80
N VAL A 100 8.64 3.28 14.39
CA VAL A 100 9.73 2.39 14.82
C VAL A 100 9.94 2.47 16.35
N ALA A 101 10.02 3.68 16.91
CA ALA A 101 10.24 3.86 18.35
C ALA A 101 9.09 3.27 19.19
N LEU A 102 7.84 3.42 18.76
CA LEU A 102 6.66 2.89 19.45
C LEU A 102 6.58 1.36 19.41
N SER A 103 7.21 0.71 18.43
CA SER A 103 7.33 -0.75 18.39
C SER A 103 8.26 -1.30 19.47
N GLY A 104 9.17 -0.49 19.99
CA GLY A 104 10.18 -0.87 20.98
C GLY A 104 11.36 -1.68 20.41
N ILE A 105 11.39 -1.93 19.10
CA ILE A 105 12.46 -2.71 18.44
C ILE A 105 13.75 -1.90 18.43
N LYS A 106 14.86 -2.56 18.77
CA LYS A 106 16.22 -2.03 18.64
C LYS A 106 16.96 -2.61 17.44
N HIS A 107 16.67 -3.87 17.13
CA HIS A 107 17.15 -4.55 15.94
C HIS A 107 16.03 -5.39 15.36
N GLY A 108 15.83 -5.32 14.03
CA GLY A 108 14.87 -6.14 13.30
C GLY A 108 15.46 -6.61 11.96
N GLN A 109 14.94 -7.70 11.44
CA GLN A 109 15.40 -8.22 10.16
C GLN A 109 14.92 -7.32 9.00
N ARG A 110 13.67 -6.81 9.08
CA ARG A 110 13.08 -6.07 7.97
C ARG A 110 12.20 -4.92 8.44
N LEU A 111 12.49 -3.71 7.92
CA LEU A 111 11.61 -2.56 8.02
C LEU A 111 10.91 -2.30 6.69
N ASN A 112 9.59 -2.39 6.68
CA ASN A 112 8.76 -1.91 5.58
C ASN A 112 8.17 -0.54 5.93
N VAL A 113 8.31 0.43 5.04
CA VAL A 113 7.66 1.73 5.17
C VAL A 113 6.69 1.92 4.02
N HIS A 114 5.39 1.98 4.30
CA HIS A 114 4.35 2.18 3.29
C HIS A 114 3.87 3.63 3.29
N TYR A 115 4.08 4.34 2.20
CA TYR A 115 3.50 5.67 1.97
C TYR A 115 2.06 5.51 1.44
N ALA A 116 1.18 5.03 2.31
CA ALA A 116 -0.15 4.56 1.93
C ALA A 116 -1.23 4.77 3.01
N ARG A 117 -0.98 5.62 4.05
CA ARG A 117 -2.01 5.91 5.05
C ARG A 117 -2.99 6.96 4.54
N MET A 118 -2.54 8.20 4.32
CA MET A 118 -3.33 9.26 3.70
C MET A 118 -2.54 9.93 2.58
N GLY A 119 -3.27 10.30 1.52
CA GLY A 119 -2.72 11.05 0.40
C GLY A 119 -2.29 10.20 -0.78
N GLU A 120 -2.04 10.88 -1.89
CA GLU A 120 -1.42 10.33 -3.09
C GLU A 120 0.07 10.66 -3.06
N PRO A 121 0.96 9.70 -2.83
CA PRO A 121 2.36 9.96 -2.55
C PRO A 121 3.11 10.62 -3.71
N THR A 122 2.67 10.40 -4.95
CA THR A 122 3.35 10.97 -6.13
C THR A 122 3.20 12.49 -6.26
N PHE A 123 2.29 13.13 -5.52
CA PHE A 123 2.21 14.57 -5.40
C PHE A 123 3.21 15.18 -4.41
N ASN A 124 3.86 14.35 -3.59
CA ASN A 124 4.75 14.83 -2.55
C ASN A 124 6.21 14.41 -2.83
N PRO A 125 7.07 15.32 -3.34
CA PRO A 125 8.47 14.99 -3.59
C PRO A 125 9.27 14.63 -2.32
N ASN A 126 8.80 15.07 -1.13
CA ASN A 126 9.43 14.71 0.13
C ASN A 126 9.36 13.20 0.44
N VAL A 127 8.46 12.46 -0.21
CA VAL A 127 8.38 10.99 -0.12
C VAL A 127 9.70 10.37 -0.59
N ILE A 128 10.20 10.79 -1.74
CA ILE A 128 11.49 10.31 -2.28
C ILE A 128 12.62 10.66 -1.31
N THR A 129 12.71 11.93 -0.91
CA THR A 129 13.77 12.41 -0.01
C THR A 129 13.73 11.73 1.36
N SER A 130 12.55 11.46 1.90
CA SER A 130 12.42 10.75 3.18
C SER A 130 12.85 9.29 3.08
N ALA A 131 12.49 8.60 1.99
CA ALA A 131 12.90 7.21 1.76
C ALA A 131 14.43 7.09 1.62
N GLU A 132 15.04 7.99 0.87
CA GLU A 132 16.49 8.07 0.72
C GLU A 132 17.18 8.39 2.05
N PHE A 133 16.69 9.37 2.81
CA PHE A 133 17.24 9.76 4.11
C PHE A 133 17.21 8.58 5.10
N ILE A 134 16.08 7.87 5.21
CA ILE A 134 15.96 6.71 6.10
C ILE A 134 16.90 5.58 5.66
N ALA A 135 17.02 5.33 4.34
CA ALA A 135 17.96 4.33 3.84
C ALA A 135 19.41 4.66 4.25
N GLN A 136 19.84 5.90 4.07
CA GLN A 136 21.18 6.37 4.47
C GLN A 136 21.39 6.28 5.99
N MET A 137 20.37 6.63 6.77
CA MET A 137 20.43 6.55 8.23
C MET A 137 20.57 5.12 8.73
N LEU A 138 19.82 4.18 8.15
CA LEU A 138 19.88 2.76 8.55
C LEU A 138 21.16 2.05 8.11
N MET A 139 21.84 2.56 7.07
CA MET A 139 23.16 2.08 6.64
C MET A 139 24.30 2.58 7.54
N ASN A 140 24.02 3.49 8.48
CA ASN A 140 25.02 4.06 9.37
C ASN A 140 25.15 3.20 10.63
N ASP A 141 26.35 2.66 10.88
CA ASP A 141 26.67 1.78 12.02
C ASP A 141 26.48 2.45 13.41
N HIS A 142 26.21 3.75 13.46
CA HIS A 142 25.98 4.49 14.70
C HIS A 142 24.50 4.72 15.04
N SER A 143 23.57 4.06 14.32
CA SER A 143 22.16 4.14 14.63
C SER A 143 21.80 3.32 15.87
N ASP A 144 21.03 3.92 16.80
CA ASP A 144 20.48 3.21 17.97
C ASP A 144 19.45 2.13 17.61
N VAL A 145 18.97 2.15 16.36
CA VAL A 145 18.00 1.19 15.80
C VAL A 145 18.52 0.73 14.45
N THR A 146 18.57 -0.58 14.27
CA THR A 146 19.09 -1.21 13.04
C THR A 146 18.09 -2.19 12.44
N PHE A 147 18.14 -2.32 11.11
CA PHE A 147 17.41 -3.34 10.36
C PHE A 147 18.32 -3.94 9.31
N ASP A 148 18.24 -5.25 9.10
CA ASP A 148 19.05 -5.93 8.07
C ASP A 148 18.63 -5.50 6.66
N THR A 149 17.33 -5.23 6.47
CA THR A 149 16.78 -4.78 5.18
C THR A 149 15.76 -3.66 5.36
N TYR A 150 15.73 -2.74 4.38
CA TYR A 150 14.80 -1.63 4.32
C TYR A 150 14.00 -1.66 3.03
N HIS A 151 12.67 -1.69 3.14
CA HIS A 151 11.76 -1.83 2.00
C HIS A 151 10.66 -0.76 2.02
N PRO A 152 10.96 0.47 1.57
CA PRO A 152 9.93 1.47 1.38
C PRO A 152 9.05 1.13 0.17
N VAL A 153 7.77 1.48 0.25
CA VAL A 153 6.75 1.18 -0.76
C VAL A 153 5.92 2.41 -1.04
N VAL A 154 5.82 2.79 -2.29
CA VAL A 154 4.85 3.76 -2.81
C VAL A 154 3.71 3.01 -3.48
N SER A 155 2.46 3.37 -3.11
CA SER A 155 1.25 2.95 -3.81
C SER A 155 0.60 4.18 -4.44
N THR A 156 0.32 4.13 -5.73
CA THR A 156 -0.25 5.26 -6.48
C THR A 156 -1.45 4.83 -7.32
N MET A 157 -2.46 5.69 -7.36
CA MET A 157 -3.58 5.54 -8.29
C MET A 157 -3.32 6.20 -9.64
N MET A 158 -2.09 6.67 -9.89
CA MET A 158 -1.69 7.31 -11.16
C MET A 158 -2.51 8.56 -11.50
N PRO A 159 -2.39 9.65 -10.71
CA PRO A 159 -3.27 10.81 -10.83
C PRO A 159 -3.05 11.61 -12.11
N LYS A 160 -4.12 11.87 -12.89
CA LYS A 160 -4.10 12.70 -14.12
C LYS A 160 -3.53 14.11 -13.89
N ALA A 161 -3.80 14.68 -12.70
CA ALA A 161 -3.40 16.04 -12.38
C ALA A 161 -1.92 16.20 -12.07
N ASN A 162 -1.18 15.11 -11.86
CA ASN A 162 0.24 15.17 -11.54
C ASN A 162 1.10 15.28 -12.79
N LYS A 163 1.53 16.50 -13.11
CA LYS A 163 2.40 16.76 -14.26
C LYS A 163 3.81 16.18 -14.13
N ASN A 164 4.25 15.90 -12.90
CA ASN A 164 5.58 15.36 -12.59
C ASN A 164 5.54 13.85 -12.30
N LEU A 165 4.41 13.17 -12.61
CA LEU A 165 4.21 11.76 -12.28
C LEU A 165 5.32 10.86 -12.83
N LYS A 166 5.64 10.97 -14.12
CA LYS A 166 6.70 10.17 -14.76
C LYS A 166 8.06 10.41 -14.09
N GLU A 167 8.40 11.67 -13.84
CA GLU A 167 9.66 12.04 -13.17
C GLU A 167 9.75 11.44 -11.76
N PHE A 168 8.65 11.54 -10.99
CA PHE A 168 8.57 10.93 -9.67
C PHE A 168 8.81 9.42 -9.72
N LEU A 169 8.13 8.71 -10.63
CA LEU A 169 8.23 7.25 -10.74
C LEU A 169 9.65 6.82 -11.15
N HIS A 170 10.27 7.49 -12.14
CA HIS A 170 11.64 7.21 -12.55
C HIS A 170 12.63 7.45 -11.40
N LYS A 171 12.49 8.56 -10.67
CA LYS A 171 13.34 8.87 -9.52
C LYS A 171 13.16 7.87 -8.38
N TRP A 172 11.90 7.45 -8.11
CA TRP A 172 11.62 6.40 -7.12
C TRP A 172 12.33 5.08 -7.45
N VAL A 173 12.28 4.66 -8.70
CA VAL A 173 12.97 3.43 -9.15
C VAL A 173 14.49 3.58 -9.08
N GLU A 174 15.02 4.74 -9.49
CA GLU A 174 16.46 5.04 -9.43
C GLU A 174 17.01 4.92 -8.01
N ILE A 175 16.41 5.63 -7.04
CA ILE A 175 16.84 5.54 -5.64
C ILE A 175 16.59 4.13 -5.06
N GLY A 176 15.53 3.46 -5.52
CA GLY A 176 15.24 2.09 -5.15
C GLY A 176 16.40 1.15 -5.49
N PHE A 177 16.95 1.25 -6.68
CA PHE A 177 18.13 0.44 -7.06
C PHE A 177 19.42 0.89 -6.37
N ALA A 178 19.55 2.18 -6.04
CA ALA A 178 20.72 2.69 -5.34
C ALA A 178 20.80 2.20 -3.88
N TYR A 179 19.65 2.13 -3.19
CA TYR A 179 19.58 1.81 -1.76
C TYR A 179 18.95 0.46 -1.43
N GLY A 180 18.09 -0.06 -2.27
CA GLY A 180 17.40 -1.36 -2.09
C GLY A 180 18.08 -2.52 -2.83
N GLY A 181 19.20 -2.27 -3.51
CA GLY A 181 19.93 -3.27 -4.28
C GLY A 181 19.08 -3.89 -5.40
N GLU A 182 19.15 -5.23 -5.55
CA GLU A 182 18.39 -5.93 -6.59
C GLU A 182 16.88 -5.97 -6.34
N ASP A 183 16.45 -5.91 -5.07
CA ASP A 183 15.05 -5.86 -4.72
C ASP A 183 14.42 -4.50 -5.03
N GLY A 184 15.21 -3.43 -5.03
CA GLY A 184 14.74 -2.07 -5.25
C GLY A 184 13.74 -1.62 -4.17
N PHE A 185 13.10 -0.46 -4.40
CA PHE A 185 11.97 -0.01 -3.60
C PHE A 185 10.66 -0.51 -4.19
N GLY A 186 9.67 -0.75 -3.33
CA GLY A 186 8.35 -1.21 -3.78
C GLY A 186 7.59 -0.11 -4.53
N LEU A 187 7.03 -0.47 -5.69
CA LEU A 187 6.15 0.40 -6.46
C LEU A 187 4.88 -0.37 -6.82
N GLN A 188 3.74 0.16 -6.36
CA GLN A 188 2.42 -0.45 -6.55
C GLN A 188 1.52 0.52 -7.31
N PHE A 189 0.82 0.01 -8.30
CA PHE A 189 -0.16 0.73 -9.11
C PHE A 189 -1.55 0.25 -8.77
N SER A 190 -2.41 1.14 -8.29
CA SER A 190 -3.82 0.82 -8.01
C SER A 190 -4.59 0.75 -9.32
N ILE A 191 -4.75 -0.46 -9.83
CA ILE A 191 -5.50 -0.75 -11.07
C ILE A 191 -6.98 -0.96 -10.75
N ASN A 192 -7.28 -1.81 -9.78
CA ASN A 192 -8.57 -2.20 -9.23
C ASN A 192 -9.50 -2.95 -10.19
N THR A 193 -9.60 -2.53 -11.45
CA THR A 193 -10.41 -3.19 -12.49
C THR A 193 -9.82 -2.92 -13.87
N LEU A 194 -10.08 -3.82 -14.81
CA LEU A 194 -9.72 -3.67 -16.23
C LEU A 194 -10.86 -3.06 -17.07
N ASP A 195 -11.99 -2.73 -16.46
CA ASP A 195 -13.03 -1.92 -17.08
C ASP A 195 -12.77 -0.43 -16.82
N GLU A 196 -12.67 0.36 -17.90
CA GLU A 196 -12.36 1.79 -17.79
C GLU A 196 -13.52 2.61 -17.18
N ASN A 197 -14.77 2.17 -17.33
CA ASN A 197 -15.91 2.88 -16.75
C ASN A 197 -15.95 2.68 -15.25
N ASP A 198 -15.84 1.42 -14.80
CA ASP A 198 -15.77 1.07 -13.39
C ASP A 198 -14.59 1.77 -12.72
N ARG A 199 -13.42 1.76 -13.39
CA ARG A 199 -12.21 2.43 -12.90
C ARG A 199 -12.41 3.95 -12.75
N ASN A 200 -13.03 4.57 -13.74
CA ASN A 200 -13.35 5.99 -13.71
C ASN A 200 -14.36 6.33 -12.60
N GLU A 201 -15.30 5.45 -12.30
CA GLU A 201 -16.22 5.59 -11.18
C GLU A 201 -15.47 5.47 -9.84
N MET A 202 -14.70 4.40 -9.63
CA MET A 202 -13.92 4.17 -8.41
C MET A 202 -12.99 5.33 -8.06
N PHE A 203 -12.33 5.92 -9.04
CA PHE A 203 -11.38 7.01 -8.86
C PHE A 203 -11.95 8.39 -9.21
N ARG A 204 -13.26 8.53 -9.34
CA ARG A 204 -13.94 9.80 -9.66
C ARG A 204 -13.29 10.53 -10.85
N ASN A 205 -12.92 9.78 -11.90
CA ASN A 205 -12.23 10.26 -13.09
C ASN A 205 -10.86 10.96 -12.83
N ARG A 206 -10.20 10.71 -11.70
CA ARG A 206 -8.94 11.38 -11.35
C ARG A 206 -7.70 10.56 -11.66
N SER A 207 -7.83 9.28 -12.03
CA SER A 207 -6.74 8.41 -12.46
C SER A 207 -6.52 8.48 -13.98
N LEU A 208 -5.29 8.24 -14.43
CA LEU A 208 -4.98 7.98 -15.84
C LEU A 208 -5.72 6.74 -16.35
N SER A 209 -5.96 6.65 -17.66
CA SER A 209 -6.50 5.45 -18.31
C SER A 209 -5.55 4.26 -18.20
N LEU A 210 -6.06 3.04 -18.36
CA LEU A 210 -5.24 1.83 -18.38
C LEU A 210 -4.16 1.89 -19.46
N GLN A 211 -4.46 2.46 -20.62
CA GLN A 211 -3.48 2.62 -21.69
C GLN A 211 -2.34 3.57 -21.31
N GLU A 212 -2.66 4.74 -20.73
CA GLU A 212 -1.65 5.70 -20.27
C GLU A 212 -0.79 5.11 -19.15
N ILE A 213 -1.40 4.37 -18.20
CA ILE A 213 -0.67 3.66 -17.14
C ILE A 213 0.26 2.60 -17.72
N SER A 214 -0.24 1.80 -18.67
CA SER A 214 0.54 0.80 -19.41
C SER A 214 1.76 1.42 -20.06
N ASP A 215 1.58 2.54 -20.78
CA ASP A 215 2.66 3.21 -21.50
C ASP A 215 3.73 3.75 -20.53
N ILE A 216 3.31 4.32 -19.40
CA ILE A 216 4.24 4.76 -18.35
C ILE A 216 5.02 3.57 -17.76
N ILE A 217 4.34 2.48 -17.43
CA ILE A 217 5.01 1.29 -16.86
C ILE A 217 6.01 0.69 -17.85
N LYS A 218 5.70 0.70 -19.15
CA LYS A 218 6.63 0.24 -20.20
C LYS A 218 7.92 1.07 -20.25
N GLU A 219 7.84 2.38 -20.01
CA GLU A 219 9.00 3.29 -19.99
C GLU A 219 9.89 3.09 -18.74
N LEU A 220 9.34 2.59 -17.62
CA LEU A 220 10.13 2.35 -16.40
C LEU A 220 11.21 1.27 -16.64
N PRO A 221 12.35 1.32 -15.94
CA PRO A 221 13.37 0.28 -16.02
C PRO A 221 12.83 -1.11 -15.74
N MET A 222 13.44 -2.14 -16.33
CA MET A 222 13.13 -3.53 -15.98
C MET A 222 13.54 -3.80 -14.54
N PRO A 223 12.64 -4.31 -13.67
CA PRO A 223 13.01 -4.64 -12.30
C PRO A 223 14.01 -5.81 -12.30
N LYS A 224 14.99 -5.77 -11.39
CA LYS A 224 16.01 -6.83 -11.32
C LYS A 224 15.48 -8.07 -10.62
N LYS A 225 14.77 -7.92 -9.52
CA LYS A 225 14.25 -9.03 -8.71
C LYS A 225 12.78 -8.80 -8.31
N ARG A 226 12.47 -7.67 -7.68
CA ARG A 226 11.11 -7.35 -7.25
C ARG A 226 10.36 -6.65 -8.38
N LYS A 227 9.43 -7.34 -9.01
CA LYS A 227 8.53 -6.80 -10.04
C LYS A 227 7.64 -5.67 -9.48
N TYR A 228 7.17 -4.79 -10.36
CA TYR A 228 6.15 -3.78 -10.02
C TYR A 228 4.83 -4.47 -9.70
N THR A 229 4.07 -3.92 -8.77
CA THR A 229 2.82 -4.54 -8.32
C THR A 229 1.62 -3.85 -8.94
N LEU A 230 0.80 -4.60 -9.67
CA LEU A 230 -0.53 -4.19 -10.10
C LEU A 230 -1.52 -4.60 -9.01
N ASN A 231 -2.06 -3.63 -8.27
CA ASN A 231 -2.93 -3.88 -7.14
C ASN A 231 -4.39 -3.77 -7.56
N PHE A 232 -5.15 -4.81 -7.23
CA PHE A 232 -6.58 -4.93 -7.50
C PHE A 232 -7.32 -5.06 -6.17
N ALA A 233 -8.17 -4.09 -5.86
CA ALA A 233 -9.17 -4.20 -4.81
C ALA A 233 -10.40 -4.91 -5.39
N VAL A 234 -10.56 -6.19 -5.06
CA VAL A 234 -11.47 -7.12 -5.75
C VAL A 234 -12.80 -7.21 -5.04
N THR A 235 -13.87 -7.25 -5.81
CA THR A 235 -15.23 -7.68 -5.42
C THR A 235 -15.64 -8.91 -6.23
N SER A 236 -16.73 -9.55 -5.89
CA SER A 236 -17.29 -10.67 -6.68
C SER A 236 -17.61 -10.30 -8.14
N LYS A 237 -17.76 -8.99 -8.42
CA LYS A 237 -18.09 -8.44 -9.75
C LYS A 237 -16.88 -7.90 -10.51
N SER A 238 -15.68 -7.99 -9.94
CA SER A 238 -14.47 -7.48 -10.58
C SER A 238 -14.19 -8.20 -11.89
N ASN A 239 -13.59 -7.48 -12.84
CA ASN A 239 -13.13 -8.04 -14.11
C ASN A 239 -11.61 -8.04 -14.16
N LEU A 240 -10.99 -9.23 -14.17
CA LEU A 240 -9.55 -9.44 -14.33
C LEU A 240 -9.31 -10.40 -15.51
N ASP A 241 -9.80 -10.03 -16.67
CA ASP A 241 -9.65 -10.82 -17.91
C ASP A 241 -8.16 -10.94 -18.32
N VAL A 242 -7.71 -12.18 -18.56
CA VAL A 242 -6.31 -12.48 -18.91
C VAL A 242 -5.87 -11.82 -20.21
N ALA A 243 -6.74 -11.74 -21.21
CA ALA A 243 -6.41 -11.11 -22.49
C ALA A 243 -6.22 -9.60 -22.32
N LEU A 244 -7.05 -8.96 -21.49
CA LEU A 244 -6.89 -7.54 -21.15
C LEU A 244 -5.64 -7.31 -20.30
N MET A 245 -5.32 -8.20 -19.35
CA MET A 245 -4.07 -8.13 -18.61
C MET A 245 -2.86 -8.15 -19.55
N ASN A 246 -2.79 -9.13 -20.45
CA ASN A 246 -1.70 -9.27 -21.41
C ASN A 246 -1.67 -8.14 -22.47
N LYS A 247 -2.81 -7.51 -22.75
CA LYS A 247 -2.87 -6.34 -23.63
C LYS A 247 -2.16 -5.12 -23.01
N TYR A 248 -2.38 -4.88 -21.73
CA TYR A 248 -1.90 -3.68 -21.06
C TYR A 248 -0.53 -3.87 -20.39
N PHE A 249 -0.29 -5.03 -19.75
CA PHE A 249 0.84 -5.22 -18.86
C PHE A 249 1.72 -6.40 -19.24
N ASP A 250 3.00 -6.30 -18.86
CA ASP A 250 4.02 -7.33 -19.08
C ASP A 250 4.24 -8.12 -17.79
N LYS A 251 3.96 -9.43 -17.82
CA LYS A 251 4.12 -10.34 -16.68
C LYS A 251 5.57 -10.56 -16.26
N GLU A 252 6.54 -10.26 -17.13
CA GLU A 252 7.95 -10.27 -16.74
C GLU A 252 8.33 -9.06 -15.90
N LYS A 253 7.59 -7.96 -16.05
CA LYS A 253 7.83 -6.68 -15.37
C LYS A 253 6.93 -6.46 -14.16
N CYS A 254 5.75 -7.05 -14.16
CA CYS A 254 4.70 -6.84 -13.18
C CYS A 254 4.28 -8.14 -12.50
N ILE A 255 3.78 -8.01 -11.25
CA ILE A 255 3.01 -9.04 -10.55
C ILE A 255 1.60 -8.51 -10.30
N VAL A 256 0.66 -9.42 -10.13
CA VAL A 256 -0.71 -9.11 -9.71
C VAL A 256 -0.83 -9.26 -8.19
N LYS A 257 -1.40 -8.27 -7.51
CA LYS A 257 -1.79 -8.38 -6.11
C LYS A 257 -3.28 -8.14 -6.00
N MET A 258 -4.00 -9.10 -5.44
CA MET A 258 -5.42 -9.01 -5.14
C MET A 258 -5.63 -8.81 -3.65
N THR A 259 -6.49 -7.85 -3.30
CA THR A 259 -6.92 -7.58 -1.93
C THR A 259 -8.44 -7.36 -1.94
N PRO A 260 -9.16 -7.51 -0.83
CA PRO A 260 -10.53 -7.00 -0.75
C PRO A 260 -10.55 -5.48 -0.90
N ILE A 261 -11.71 -4.93 -1.25
CA ILE A 261 -12.05 -3.57 -0.85
C ILE A 261 -12.24 -3.60 0.66
N HIS A 262 -11.56 -2.72 1.37
CA HIS A 262 -11.62 -2.70 2.83
C HIS A 262 -12.91 -2.06 3.34
N GLU A 263 -13.34 -2.45 4.53
CA GLU A 263 -14.56 -1.94 5.19
C GLU A 263 -14.34 -0.50 5.69
N THR A 264 -14.28 0.45 4.76
CA THR A 264 -14.31 1.88 5.06
C THR A 264 -15.75 2.36 5.12
N VAL A 265 -16.00 3.50 5.76
CA VAL A 265 -17.37 4.09 5.77
C VAL A 265 -17.80 4.44 4.35
N GLU A 266 -16.89 4.99 3.55
CA GLU A 266 -17.18 5.36 2.16
C GLU A 266 -17.51 4.13 1.29
N ALA A 267 -16.74 3.04 1.43
CA ALA A 267 -16.99 1.82 0.67
C ALA A 267 -18.36 1.20 1.01
N VAL A 268 -18.75 1.20 2.27
CA VAL A 268 -20.06 0.71 2.72
C VAL A 268 -21.19 1.62 2.20
N ASP A 269 -21.03 2.95 2.28
CA ASP A 269 -22.03 3.91 1.81
C ASP A 269 -22.23 3.83 0.28
N GLU A 270 -21.18 3.56 -0.49
CA GLU A 270 -21.22 3.34 -1.95
C GLU A 270 -21.70 1.91 -2.32
N GLY A 271 -21.93 1.05 -1.34
CA GLY A 271 -22.50 -0.28 -1.55
C GLY A 271 -21.52 -1.33 -2.08
N TYR A 272 -20.22 -1.15 -1.82
CA TYR A 272 -19.23 -2.16 -2.15
C TYR A 272 -19.40 -3.41 -1.29
N GLU A 273 -19.24 -4.56 -1.92
CA GLU A 273 -19.20 -5.85 -1.24
C GLU A 273 -17.80 -6.07 -0.64
N ILE A 274 -17.75 -6.30 0.67
CA ILE A 274 -16.51 -6.60 1.39
C ILE A 274 -16.34 -8.13 1.42
N VAL A 275 -15.29 -8.65 0.83
CA VAL A 275 -15.08 -10.09 0.68
C VAL A 275 -13.84 -10.55 1.41
N HIS A 276 -14.03 -11.29 2.49
CA HIS A 276 -12.94 -11.91 3.28
C HIS A 276 -12.72 -13.40 2.95
N ASP A 277 -13.45 -13.95 1.98
CA ASP A 277 -13.31 -15.35 1.59
C ASP A 277 -12.34 -15.52 0.43
N PHE A 278 -11.31 -16.35 0.61
CA PHE A 278 -10.34 -16.68 -0.44
C PHE A 278 -10.93 -17.34 -1.67
N ASP A 279 -12.04 -18.06 -1.54
CA ASP A 279 -12.67 -18.74 -2.67
C ASP A 279 -13.12 -17.78 -3.76
N VAL A 280 -13.51 -16.56 -3.39
CA VAL A 280 -13.90 -15.52 -4.37
C VAL A 280 -12.72 -15.12 -5.26
N TYR A 281 -11.50 -15.17 -4.75
CA TYR A 281 -10.30 -14.79 -5.52
C TYR A 281 -9.85 -15.89 -6.47
N GLU A 282 -10.16 -17.14 -6.20
CA GLU A 282 -9.73 -18.30 -7.01
C GLU A 282 -10.15 -18.18 -8.48
N GLN A 283 -11.36 -17.67 -8.73
CA GLN A 283 -11.87 -17.45 -10.09
C GLN A 283 -11.04 -16.46 -10.91
N PHE A 284 -10.36 -15.53 -10.27
CA PHE A 284 -9.48 -14.53 -10.91
C PHE A 284 -8.02 -14.97 -10.89
N GLU A 285 -7.58 -15.57 -9.79
CA GLU A 285 -6.21 -16.02 -9.59
C GLU A 285 -5.84 -17.14 -10.56
N GLN A 286 -6.65 -18.19 -10.62
CA GLN A 286 -6.28 -19.40 -11.36
C GLN A 286 -6.07 -19.18 -12.86
N PRO A 287 -6.91 -18.41 -13.59
CA PRO A 287 -6.64 -18.08 -14.98
C PRO A 287 -5.34 -17.29 -15.20
N LEU A 288 -5.01 -16.36 -14.31
CA LEU A 288 -3.77 -15.58 -14.39
C LEU A 288 -2.54 -16.45 -14.10
N VAL A 289 -2.59 -17.29 -13.08
CA VAL A 289 -1.49 -18.23 -12.76
C VAL A 289 -1.28 -19.21 -13.92
N ASN A 290 -2.34 -19.74 -14.52
CA ASN A 290 -2.24 -20.64 -15.67
C ASN A 290 -1.63 -19.96 -16.91
N ASP A 291 -1.80 -18.65 -17.05
CA ASP A 291 -1.17 -17.85 -18.11
C ASP A 291 0.28 -17.43 -17.77
N GLY A 292 0.76 -17.78 -16.58
CA GLY A 292 2.15 -17.51 -16.13
C GLY A 292 2.34 -16.17 -15.41
N TRP A 293 1.28 -15.55 -14.90
CA TRP A 293 1.39 -14.40 -14.00
C TRP A 293 1.80 -14.83 -12.59
N ASP A 294 2.69 -14.06 -11.98
CA ASP A 294 2.92 -14.12 -10.53
C ASP A 294 1.75 -13.41 -9.84
N VAL A 295 0.99 -14.13 -9.02
CA VAL A 295 -0.18 -13.61 -8.33
C VAL A 295 -0.02 -13.70 -6.83
N ILE A 296 -0.33 -12.63 -6.13
CA ILE A 296 -0.45 -12.56 -4.67
C ILE A 296 -1.91 -12.28 -4.33
N VAL A 297 -2.53 -13.14 -3.55
CA VAL A 297 -3.81 -12.87 -2.90
C VAL A 297 -3.54 -12.58 -1.44
N PHE A 298 -3.84 -11.36 -1.00
CA PHE A 298 -3.72 -10.92 0.38
C PHE A 298 -5.09 -10.54 0.92
N VAL A 299 -5.55 -11.27 1.92
CA VAL A 299 -6.82 -10.99 2.61
C VAL A 299 -6.47 -10.65 4.06
N PRO A 300 -6.67 -9.40 4.51
CA PRO A 300 -6.43 -9.02 5.90
C PRO A 300 -7.36 -9.80 6.82
N SER A 301 -6.97 -9.93 8.09
CA SER A 301 -7.86 -10.48 9.08
C SER A 301 -9.02 -9.51 9.35
N LYS A 302 -10.11 -10.04 9.91
CA LYS A 302 -11.26 -9.22 10.27
C LYS A 302 -10.90 -8.16 11.31
N GLU A 303 -10.02 -8.50 12.24
CA GLU A 303 -9.50 -7.61 13.27
C GLU A 303 -8.73 -6.43 12.66
N GLU A 304 -8.03 -6.61 11.55
CA GLU A 304 -7.31 -5.51 10.86
C GLU A 304 -8.28 -4.48 10.27
N ASP A 305 -9.43 -4.90 9.76
CA ASP A 305 -10.48 -3.98 9.30
C ASP A 305 -11.21 -3.33 10.48
N GLU A 306 -11.56 -4.08 11.52
CA GLU A 306 -12.18 -3.55 12.74
C GLU A 306 -11.29 -2.50 13.43
N ASP A 307 -9.99 -2.73 13.50
CA ASP A 307 -8.99 -1.81 14.03
C ASP A 307 -8.69 -0.62 13.09
N ARG A 308 -9.23 -0.63 11.87
CA ARG A 308 -9.01 0.41 10.84
C ARG A 308 -7.55 0.64 10.46
N ILE A 309 -6.75 -0.42 10.49
CA ILE A 309 -5.34 -0.37 10.07
C ILE A 309 -5.16 -0.59 8.57
N THR A 310 -6.20 -1.07 7.89
CA THR A 310 -6.19 -1.34 6.45
C THR A 310 -6.22 -0.08 5.59
N CYS A 311 -5.92 -0.24 4.30
CA CYS A 311 -5.86 0.87 3.36
C CYS A 311 -7.26 1.52 3.17
N GLY A 312 -7.28 2.84 3.04
CA GLY A 312 -8.51 3.62 2.89
C GLY A 312 -9.16 4.04 4.21
N ASN A 313 -8.91 3.32 5.29
CA ASN A 313 -9.36 3.68 6.62
C ASN A 313 -8.58 4.88 7.18
N SER A 314 -9.25 5.78 7.91
CA SER A 314 -8.60 6.88 8.64
C SER A 314 -9.43 7.26 9.86
N LEU A 315 -8.83 7.12 11.05
CA LEU A 315 -9.49 7.52 12.31
C LEU A 315 -9.71 9.02 12.38
N ILE A 316 -8.73 9.81 11.96
CA ILE A 316 -8.80 11.28 12.02
C ILE A 316 -9.87 11.84 11.06
N ALA A 317 -10.08 11.18 9.92
CA ALA A 317 -11.13 11.57 8.99
C ALA A 317 -12.53 11.33 9.58
N LEU A 318 -12.70 10.24 10.33
CA LEU A 318 -13.98 9.90 10.97
C LEU A 318 -14.28 10.75 12.20
N GLU A 319 -13.30 11.02 13.06
CA GLU A 319 -13.47 11.90 14.23
C GLU A 319 -13.92 13.32 13.81
N ASN A 320 -13.42 13.81 12.69
CA ASN A 320 -13.81 15.13 12.15
C ASN A 320 -15.23 15.17 11.50
N THR A 321 -15.74 14.03 11.03
CA THR A 321 -17.12 13.95 10.50
C THR A 321 -18.15 13.78 11.60
N ALA A 322 -17.84 13.11 12.69
CA ALA A 322 -18.71 12.94 13.86
C ALA A 322 -18.92 14.25 14.67
N SER A 323 -18.05 15.24 14.47
CA SER A 323 -18.06 16.54 15.18
C SER A 323 -18.82 17.65 14.43
N LYS A 324 -19.35 17.35 13.25
CA LYS A 324 -20.20 18.26 12.43
C LYS A 324 -21.65 17.84 12.48
#